data_3a8e95775913d265ab63e61c43f4d4d8
#
_entry.id   3a8e95775913d265ab63e61c43f4d4d8
#
_cell.length_a   1.000
_cell.length_b   1.000
_cell.length_c   1.000
_cell.angle_alpha   90.00
_cell.angle_beta   90.00
_cell.angle_gamma   90.00
#
_symmetry.space_group_name_H-M   'P 1'
#
loop_
_entity.id
_entity.type
_entity.pdbx_description
1 polymer ?
#
loop_
_entity_poly.entity_id
_entity_poly.type
_entity_poly.pdbx_seq_one_letter_code
_entity_poly.pdbx_strand_id
1 'polypeptide(L)'
;MANKDSSQALKCSFCGKSQKQVIKLIAGPGVYICDECIELCVEIIEEEKVEKLDSVPQEYLPLPKEINQSLNEFIIGQEEAKKTLSVAVYNHYKRIYKGDAVDSDLEIQKSNVLLLGPTGSGKTLLAQTLAKTLNVPFAIADATTLTEAGYVGEDVENILLTLIQAADYDIQRAEKGIIYIDEIDKITRKSDNPSITRDVSGEGVQQALLKILEGTTAQVPPQGGRKHPQQEYLQIDTTNVLFIVGGAFDGLDQIISKRLGENTIGFNTTINDIKDYKKEELFKFVEPKDLIKYGLIPEFIGRLPIATSVNELDKDALIEILTKPKNAITKQFVKMFQLDEIDLVFTDDSLEAMADLALTRKTGARGLRSILEKILLEQMYESPSRKDITKIIIDKENVLDDIAPKMVLKESKDDKTA
;
A
#
# COMPACT_ATOMS: atom_id res chain seq x y z
N MET A 1 -78.67 -14.28 -12.39
CA MET A 1 -77.63 -13.57 -13.14
C MET A 1 -76.38 -13.64 -12.31
N ALA A 2 -75.42 -14.44 -12.73
CA ALA A 2 -74.18 -14.69 -11.96
C ALA A 2 -73.14 -13.67 -12.38
N ASN A 3 -72.66 -12.88 -11.40
CA ASN A 3 -71.51 -11.99 -11.55
C ASN A 3 -70.24 -12.85 -11.55
N LYS A 4 -69.58 -12.96 -12.70
CA LYS A 4 -68.20 -13.49 -12.79
C LYS A 4 -67.23 -12.45 -12.31
N ASP A 5 -66.81 -12.54 -11.08
CA ASP A 5 -65.57 -11.91 -10.59
C ASP A 5 -64.37 -12.58 -11.26
N SER A 6 -63.86 -11.99 -12.34
CA SER A 6 -62.59 -12.34 -12.92
C SER A 6 -61.48 -11.70 -12.04
N SER A 7 -61.02 -12.40 -11.01
CA SER A 7 -59.79 -12.06 -10.32
C SER A 7 -58.64 -12.16 -11.30
N GLN A 8 -58.28 -11.06 -11.96
CA GLN A 8 -57.03 -10.98 -12.73
C GLN A 8 -55.87 -11.20 -11.73
N ALA A 9 -55.20 -12.34 -11.84
CA ALA A 9 -54.04 -12.64 -11.03
C ALA A 9 -52.97 -11.53 -11.30
N LEU A 10 -52.57 -10.84 -10.26
CA LEU A 10 -51.55 -9.81 -10.33
C LEU A 10 -50.24 -10.40 -10.88
N LYS A 11 -49.64 -9.76 -11.87
CA LYS A 11 -48.38 -10.18 -12.51
C LYS A 11 -47.35 -9.10 -12.49
N CYS A 12 -46.09 -9.48 -12.40
CA CYS A 12 -44.98 -8.56 -12.55
C CYS A 12 -45.00 -7.95 -13.96
N SER A 13 -44.96 -6.61 -14.06
CA SER A 13 -44.98 -5.88 -15.33
C SER A 13 -43.67 -6.00 -16.11
N PHE A 14 -42.58 -6.44 -15.46
CA PHE A 14 -41.27 -6.61 -16.07
C PHE A 14 -41.06 -8.02 -16.63
N CYS A 15 -41.23 -9.07 -15.81
CA CYS A 15 -40.97 -10.45 -16.23
C CYS A 15 -42.24 -11.28 -16.47
N GLY A 16 -43.46 -10.79 -16.17
CA GLY A 16 -44.73 -11.45 -16.39
C GLY A 16 -45.05 -12.55 -15.36
N LYS A 17 -44.18 -12.87 -14.39
CA LYS A 17 -44.45 -13.87 -13.34
C LYS A 17 -45.64 -13.45 -12.48
N SER A 18 -46.47 -14.42 -12.11
CA SER A 18 -47.65 -14.19 -11.25
C SER A 18 -47.22 -14.08 -9.78
N GLN A 19 -48.05 -13.47 -8.94
CA GLN A 19 -47.81 -13.32 -7.49
C GLN A 19 -47.54 -14.66 -6.76
N LYS A 20 -47.97 -15.80 -7.31
CA LYS A 20 -47.71 -17.12 -6.74
C LYS A 20 -46.32 -17.68 -7.06
N GLN A 21 -45.60 -17.07 -8.01
CA GLN A 21 -44.31 -17.53 -8.52
C GLN A 21 -43.13 -16.69 -7.98
N VAL A 22 -43.41 -15.66 -7.19
CA VAL A 22 -42.45 -14.72 -6.65
C VAL A 22 -42.65 -14.60 -5.16
N ILE A 23 -41.60 -14.21 -4.41
CA ILE A 23 -41.69 -14.07 -2.95
C ILE A 23 -42.51 -12.82 -2.59
N LYS A 24 -42.34 -11.74 -3.34
CA LYS A 24 -43.02 -10.49 -3.10
C LYS A 24 -43.29 -9.73 -4.39
N LEU A 25 -44.48 -9.11 -4.46
CA LEU A 25 -44.88 -8.26 -5.59
C LEU A 25 -45.13 -6.86 -5.01
N ILE A 26 -44.41 -5.87 -5.49
CA ILE A 26 -44.52 -4.48 -5.06
C ILE A 26 -45.38 -3.73 -6.09
N ALA A 27 -46.38 -3.00 -5.58
CA ALA A 27 -47.34 -2.26 -6.41
C ALA A 27 -46.89 -0.81 -6.57
N GLY A 28 -46.87 -0.32 -7.78
CA GLY A 28 -46.76 1.08 -8.14
C GLY A 28 -48.02 1.59 -8.85
N PRO A 29 -48.06 2.87 -9.24
CA PRO A 29 -49.20 3.44 -9.98
C PRO A 29 -49.41 2.75 -11.33
N GLY A 30 -50.29 1.74 -11.38
CA GLY A 30 -50.65 0.97 -12.60
C GLY A 30 -49.64 -0.11 -13.02
N VAL A 31 -48.61 -0.41 -12.22
CA VAL A 31 -47.55 -1.41 -12.49
C VAL A 31 -47.22 -2.22 -11.25
N TYR A 32 -46.67 -3.42 -11.47
CA TYR A 32 -46.17 -4.29 -10.41
C TYR A 32 -44.77 -4.76 -10.75
N ILE A 33 -43.87 -4.83 -9.75
CA ILE A 33 -42.51 -5.38 -9.90
C ILE A 33 -42.26 -6.45 -8.84
N CYS A 34 -41.64 -7.57 -9.23
CA CYS A 34 -41.32 -8.63 -8.28
C CYS A 34 -39.92 -8.43 -7.68
N ASP A 35 -39.66 -9.11 -6.57
CA ASP A 35 -38.41 -9.19 -5.86
C ASP A 35 -37.22 -9.52 -6.78
N GLU A 36 -37.33 -10.56 -7.60
CA GLU A 36 -36.25 -10.94 -8.54
C GLU A 36 -35.92 -9.82 -9.57
N CYS A 37 -36.95 -9.10 -10.07
CA CYS A 37 -36.71 -7.98 -10.99
C CYS A 37 -36.12 -6.75 -10.27
N ILE A 38 -36.38 -6.58 -8.97
CA ILE A 38 -35.75 -5.52 -8.17
C ILE A 38 -34.27 -5.83 -7.95
N GLU A 39 -33.95 -7.10 -7.61
CA GLU A 39 -32.55 -7.53 -7.46
C GLU A 39 -31.78 -7.30 -8.75
N LEU A 40 -32.32 -7.71 -9.90
CA LEU A 40 -31.72 -7.47 -11.21
C LEU A 40 -31.56 -5.96 -11.51
N CYS A 41 -32.56 -5.12 -11.17
CA CYS A 41 -32.45 -3.68 -11.37
C CYS A 41 -31.40 -3.05 -10.44
N VAL A 42 -31.26 -3.53 -9.22
CA VAL A 42 -30.23 -3.07 -8.27
C VAL A 42 -28.84 -3.45 -8.81
N GLU A 43 -28.67 -4.69 -9.29
CA GLU A 43 -27.42 -5.17 -9.89
C GLU A 43 -27.00 -4.30 -11.08
N ILE A 44 -27.93 -4.04 -12.03
CA ILE A 44 -27.67 -3.14 -13.18
C ILE A 44 -27.34 -1.71 -12.73
N ILE A 45 -28.04 -1.17 -11.71
CA ILE A 45 -27.78 0.18 -11.20
C ILE A 45 -26.45 0.22 -10.45
N GLU A 46 -26.06 -0.85 -9.78
CA GLU A 46 -24.75 -0.96 -9.11
C GLU A 46 -23.64 -1.09 -10.15
N GLU A 47 -23.81 -1.89 -11.21
CA GLU A 47 -22.89 -1.93 -12.35
C GLU A 47 -22.75 -0.55 -13.01
N GLU A 48 -23.85 0.16 -13.29
CA GLU A 48 -23.82 1.53 -13.84
C GLU A 48 -23.23 2.56 -12.84
N LYS A 49 -23.35 2.33 -11.52
CA LYS A 49 -22.69 3.17 -10.51
C LYS A 49 -21.19 2.91 -10.46
N VAL A 50 -20.76 1.67 -10.62
CA VAL A 50 -19.36 1.30 -10.74
C VAL A 50 -18.80 1.93 -12.02
N GLU A 51 -19.47 1.81 -13.16
CA GLU A 51 -19.06 2.50 -14.40
C GLU A 51 -19.08 4.02 -14.27
N LYS A 52 -20.00 4.62 -13.51
CA LYS A 52 -20.02 6.07 -13.25
C LYS A 52 -19.04 6.52 -12.16
N LEU A 53 -18.66 5.66 -11.24
CA LEU A 53 -17.55 5.89 -10.30
C LEU A 53 -16.19 5.70 -10.98
N ASP A 54 -16.10 4.85 -11.99
CA ASP A 54 -14.95 4.73 -12.89
C ASP A 54 -14.86 5.89 -13.90
N SER A 55 -15.97 6.58 -14.18
CA SER A 55 -16.00 7.89 -14.81
C SER A 55 -15.86 9.05 -13.82
N VAL A 56 -14.88 9.02 -12.91
CA VAL A 56 -14.22 10.25 -12.48
C VAL A 56 -13.74 10.87 -13.78
N PRO A 57 -14.14 12.13 -14.11
CA PRO A 57 -13.72 12.72 -15.37
C PRO A 57 -12.23 12.50 -15.51
N GLN A 58 -11.80 11.91 -16.62
CA GLN A 58 -10.39 11.65 -16.97
C GLN A 58 -9.51 12.92 -16.91
N GLU A 59 -10.08 14.03 -16.48
CA GLU A 59 -9.55 15.38 -16.50
C GLU A 59 -8.92 15.85 -15.18
N TYR A 60 -9.20 15.22 -14.02
CA TYR A 60 -8.64 15.71 -12.76
C TYR A 60 -7.47 14.83 -12.28
N LEU A 61 -6.28 15.11 -12.80
CA LEU A 61 -5.04 14.61 -12.24
C LEU A 61 -4.63 15.56 -11.09
N PRO A 62 -4.60 15.11 -9.82
CA PRO A 62 -4.23 15.97 -8.71
C PRO A 62 -2.80 16.51 -8.88
N LEU A 63 -2.61 17.78 -8.55
CA LEU A 63 -1.30 18.44 -8.67
C LEU A 63 -0.28 17.86 -7.66
N PRO A 64 1.03 17.95 -7.92
CA PRO A 64 2.07 17.42 -6.99
C PRO A 64 1.93 17.93 -5.55
N LYS A 65 1.47 19.17 -5.37
CA LYS A 65 1.22 19.74 -4.04
C LYS A 65 0.03 19.09 -3.33
N GLU A 66 -1.02 18.75 -4.06
CA GLU A 66 -2.21 18.09 -3.53
C GLU A 66 -1.90 16.63 -3.17
N ILE A 67 -1.13 15.93 -4.03
CA ILE A 67 -0.63 14.58 -3.73
C ILE A 67 0.23 14.61 -2.45
N ASN A 68 1.15 15.56 -2.35
CA ASN A 68 2.00 15.71 -1.17
C ASN A 68 1.18 16.03 0.09
N GLN A 69 0.17 16.88 -0.01
CA GLN A 69 -0.74 17.19 1.10
C GLN A 69 -1.51 15.95 1.55
N SER A 70 -2.01 15.15 0.61
CA SER A 70 -2.67 13.88 0.94
C SER A 70 -1.71 12.91 1.63
N LEU A 71 -0.45 12.82 1.19
CA LEU A 71 0.56 11.99 1.86
C LEU A 71 0.82 12.47 3.30
N ASN A 72 0.84 13.79 3.55
CA ASN A 72 1.06 14.36 4.88
C ASN A 72 -0.04 14.01 5.88
N GLU A 73 -1.23 13.66 5.42
CA GLU A 73 -2.33 13.23 6.29
C GLU A 73 -2.10 11.83 6.90
N PHE A 74 -1.27 11.02 6.27
CA PHE A 74 -1.05 9.62 6.64
C PHE A 74 0.38 9.32 7.07
N ILE A 75 1.37 10.10 6.58
CA ILE A 75 2.80 9.80 6.72
C ILE A 75 3.52 10.95 7.39
N ILE A 76 4.17 10.64 8.49
CA ILE A 76 4.98 11.58 9.26
C ILE A 76 6.40 11.66 8.71
N GLY A 77 6.95 12.88 8.64
CA GLY A 77 8.30 13.11 8.11
C GLY A 77 8.41 12.77 6.62
N GLN A 78 9.60 12.39 6.18
CA GLN A 78 9.91 11.92 4.82
C GLN A 78 9.63 12.96 3.72
N GLU A 79 9.86 14.25 4.01
CA GLU A 79 9.46 15.37 3.15
C GLU A 79 10.05 15.30 1.73
N GLU A 80 11.32 14.90 1.63
CA GLU A 80 12.02 14.77 0.34
C GLU A 80 11.45 13.62 -0.49
N ALA A 81 11.25 12.47 0.13
CA ALA A 81 10.65 11.30 -0.53
C ALA A 81 9.21 11.59 -1.00
N LYS A 82 8.38 12.20 -0.14
CA LYS A 82 7.01 12.61 -0.48
C LYS A 82 6.98 13.57 -1.67
N LYS A 83 7.85 14.58 -1.67
CA LYS A 83 7.96 15.55 -2.77
C LYS A 83 8.38 14.87 -4.08
N THR A 84 9.44 14.05 -4.04
CA THR A 84 9.96 13.34 -5.21
C THR A 84 8.91 12.39 -5.80
N LEU A 85 8.26 11.59 -4.95
CA LEU A 85 7.18 10.69 -5.35
C LEU A 85 5.99 11.42 -5.93
N SER A 86 5.55 12.54 -5.32
CA SER A 86 4.43 13.34 -5.82
C SER A 86 4.70 13.87 -7.23
N VAL A 87 5.93 14.31 -7.51
CA VAL A 87 6.33 14.77 -8.85
C VAL A 87 6.43 13.61 -9.84
N ALA A 88 7.06 12.50 -9.43
CA ALA A 88 7.24 11.33 -10.29
C ALA A 88 5.90 10.75 -10.73
N VAL A 89 4.99 10.57 -9.79
CA VAL A 89 3.65 10.02 -10.03
C VAL A 89 2.81 10.96 -10.87
N TYR A 90 2.82 12.27 -10.58
CA TYR A 90 2.14 13.26 -11.41
C TYR A 90 2.64 13.22 -12.86
N ASN A 91 3.96 13.21 -13.09
CA ASN A 91 4.53 13.15 -14.43
C ASN A 91 4.17 11.84 -15.14
N HIS A 92 4.13 10.71 -14.43
CA HIS A 92 3.72 9.42 -14.97
C HIS A 92 2.27 9.47 -15.51
N TYR A 93 1.31 9.92 -14.69
CA TYR A 93 -0.10 10.00 -15.11
C TYR A 93 -0.36 11.12 -16.10
N LYS A 94 0.39 12.24 -16.02
CA LYS A 94 0.35 13.28 -17.03
C LYS A 94 0.75 12.74 -18.41
N ARG A 95 1.76 11.87 -18.49
CA ARG A 95 2.15 11.17 -19.72
C ARG A 95 0.99 10.32 -20.26
N ILE A 96 0.32 9.55 -19.39
CA ILE A 96 -0.78 8.66 -19.79
C ILE A 96 -1.99 9.45 -20.27
N TYR A 97 -2.38 10.52 -19.56
CA TYR A 97 -3.64 11.24 -19.86
C TYR A 97 -3.49 12.39 -20.85
N LYS A 98 -2.29 12.94 -21.01
CA LYS A 98 -2.04 14.14 -21.84
C LYS A 98 -0.93 13.94 -22.87
N GLY A 99 -0.29 12.77 -22.92
CA GLY A 99 0.83 12.50 -23.82
C GLY A 99 0.46 12.62 -25.29
N ASP A 100 -0.72 12.17 -25.68
CA ASP A 100 -1.21 12.20 -27.05
C ASP A 100 -1.58 13.62 -27.56
N ALA A 101 -1.65 14.59 -26.66
CA ALA A 101 -2.03 15.98 -27.00
C ALA A 101 -0.83 16.84 -27.43
N VAL A 102 0.41 16.36 -27.27
CA VAL A 102 1.64 17.09 -27.58
C VAL A 102 2.38 16.31 -28.66
N ASP A 103 2.83 17.04 -29.69
CA ASP A 103 3.59 16.65 -30.88
C ASP A 103 4.01 15.17 -30.98
N SER A 104 3.55 14.47 -32.01
CA SER A 104 3.61 13.01 -32.15
C SER A 104 5.02 12.40 -32.26
N ASP A 105 6.07 13.22 -32.35
CA ASP A 105 7.45 12.77 -32.58
C ASP A 105 8.28 12.65 -31.30
N LEU A 106 7.74 13.04 -30.13
CA LEU A 106 8.45 12.98 -28.86
C LEU A 106 7.86 11.92 -27.93
N GLU A 107 8.57 10.82 -27.74
CA GLU A 107 8.21 9.76 -26.80
C GLU A 107 8.71 10.09 -25.37
N ILE A 108 7.77 10.29 -24.43
CA ILE A 108 8.09 10.51 -23.03
C ILE A 108 8.31 9.17 -22.34
N GLN A 109 9.52 8.94 -21.86
CA GLN A 109 9.87 7.69 -21.19
C GLN A 109 9.17 7.51 -19.83
N LYS A 110 8.99 6.26 -19.44
CA LYS A 110 8.43 5.83 -18.16
C LYS A 110 9.38 6.17 -17.01
N SER A 111 8.84 6.62 -15.88
CA SER A 111 9.61 7.07 -14.71
C SER A 111 9.35 6.18 -13.50
N ASN A 112 9.91 4.95 -13.50
CA ASN A 112 9.86 4.10 -12.32
C ASN A 112 10.75 4.67 -11.20
N VAL A 113 10.42 4.34 -9.95
CA VAL A 113 11.04 4.96 -8.76
C VAL A 113 11.73 3.91 -7.90
N LEU A 114 12.94 4.23 -7.43
CA LEU A 114 13.68 3.47 -6.43
C LEU A 114 13.59 4.18 -5.06
N LEU A 115 13.10 3.47 -4.04
CA LEU A 115 13.03 3.92 -2.66
C LEU A 115 14.12 3.25 -1.82
N LEU A 116 15.05 4.03 -1.32
CA LEU A 116 16.15 3.58 -0.47
C LEU A 116 15.85 3.90 1.00
N GLY A 117 16.13 2.98 1.92
CA GLY A 117 16.06 3.29 3.34
C GLY A 117 15.66 2.12 4.23
N PRO A 118 15.80 2.26 5.56
CA PRO A 118 15.70 1.15 6.50
C PRO A 118 14.31 0.49 6.50
N THR A 119 14.28 -0.75 6.97
CA THR A 119 13.01 -1.46 7.18
C THR A 119 12.20 -0.74 8.26
N GLY A 120 10.88 -0.66 8.05
CA GLY A 120 9.99 0.02 9.00
C GLY A 120 9.93 1.55 8.87
N SER A 121 10.60 2.17 7.88
CA SER A 121 10.57 3.61 7.60
C SER A 121 9.34 4.12 6.85
N GLY A 122 8.45 3.21 6.42
CA GLY A 122 7.19 3.57 5.74
C GLY A 122 7.19 3.50 4.21
N LYS A 123 8.21 2.88 3.56
CA LYS A 123 8.28 2.74 2.09
C LYS A 123 7.01 2.17 1.46
N THR A 124 6.56 1.03 1.96
CA THR A 124 5.33 0.36 1.49
C THR A 124 4.08 1.23 1.70
N LEU A 125 4.01 1.93 2.85
CA LEU A 125 2.89 2.83 3.17
C LEU A 125 2.85 4.04 2.22
N LEU A 126 4.02 4.59 1.85
CA LEU A 126 4.13 5.67 0.85
C LEU A 126 3.51 5.24 -0.49
N ALA A 127 3.92 4.08 -1.02
CA ALA A 127 3.41 3.58 -2.29
C ALA A 127 1.90 3.27 -2.23
N GLN A 128 1.44 2.64 -1.15
CA GLN A 128 0.02 2.32 -0.94
C GLN A 128 -0.85 3.58 -0.82
N THR A 129 -0.37 4.60 -0.10
CA THR A 129 -1.10 5.87 0.07
C THR A 129 -1.20 6.63 -1.25
N LEU A 130 -0.12 6.61 -2.07
CA LEU A 130 -0.14 7.18 -3.42
C LEU A 130 -1.21 6.53 -4.29
N ALA A 131 -1.26 5.20 -4.34
CA ALA A 131 -2.25 4.48 -5.13
C ALA A 131 -3.68 4.81 -4.68
N LYS A 132 -3.93 4.89 -3.37
CA LYS A 132 -5.23 5.32 -2.82
C LYS A 132 -5.59 6.75 -3.19
N THR A 133 -4.63 7.68 -3.11
CA THR A 133 -4.84 9.10 -3.46
C THR A 133 -5.23 9.28 -4.93
N LEU A 134 -4.69 8.43 -5.79
CA LEU A 134 -4.95 8.46 -7.24
C LEU A 134 -6.11 7.55 -7.66
N ASN A 135 -6.67 6.78 -6.74
CA ASN A 135 -7.71 5.79 -6.99
C ASN A 135 -7.34 4.81 -8.12
N VAL A 136 -6.12 4.25 -8.06
CA VAL A 136 -5.62 3.28 -9.04
C VAL A 136 -5.38 1.92 -8.38
N PRO A 137 -5.44 0.80 -9.15
CA PRO A 137 -5.10 -0.52 -8.66
C PRO A 137 -3.68 -0.56 -8.09
N PHE A 138 -3.51 -1.33 -7.01
CA PHE A 138 -2.25 -1.43 -6.30
C PHE A 138 -1.89 -2.87 -5.98
N ALA A 139 -0.71 -3.30 -6.39
CA ALA A 139 -0.16 -4.60 -6.04
C ALA A 139 1.17 -4.46 -5.28
N ILE A 140 1.40 -5.39 -4.34
CA ILE A 140 2.65 -5.50 -3.59
C ILE A 140 3.27 -6.85 -3.95
N ALA A 141 4.57 -6.85 -4.22
CA ALA A 141 5.37 -8.05 -4.40
C ALA A 141 6.62 -7.98 -3.51
N ASP A 142 7.08 -9.13 -3.06
CA ASP A 142 8.35 -9.30 -2.36
C ASP A 142 9.37 -9.90 -3.33
N ALA A 143 10.47 -9.19 -3.58
CA ALA A 143 11.49 -9.66 -4.53
C ALA A 143 12.13 -10.99 -4.09
N THR A 144 12.10 -11.33 -2.80
CA THR A 144 12.70 -12.56 -2.26
C THR A 144 11.91 -13.82 -2.60
N THR A 145 10.60 -13.69 -2.91
CA THR A 145 9.76 -14.83 -3.30
C THR A 145 9.87 -15.15 -4.80
N LEU A 146 10.42 -14.22 -5.58
CA LEU A 146 10.49 -14.30 -7.03
C LEU A 146 11.66 -15.20 -7.49
N THR A 147 11.42 -15.92 -8.56
CA THR A 147 12.44 -16.74 -9.23
C THR A 147 12.38 -16.54 -10.73
N GLU A 148 13.49 -16.89 -11.42
CA GLU A 148 13.49 -16.96 -12.88
C GLU A 148 12.50 -18.03 -13.35
N ALA A 149 11.76 -17.75 -14.43
CA ALA A 149 10.73 -18.64 -14.98
C ALA A 149 11.23 -20.07 -15.18
N GLY A 150 10.48 -21.05 -14.65
CA GLY A 150 10.81 -22.48 -14.74
C GLY A 150 11.52 -23.05 -13.51
N TYR A 151 11.89 -22.25 -12.52
CA TYR A 151 12.45 -22.71 -11.23
C TYR A 151 11.40 -22.75 -10.13
N VAL A 152 11.79 -23.26 -8.95
CA VAL A 152 10.87 -23.34 -7.78
C VAL A 152 10.79 -21.97 -7.14
N GLY A 153 9.60 -21.38 -7.16
CA GLY A 153 9.27 -20.05 -6.64
C GLY A 153 8.14 -19.42 -7.45
N GLU A 154 7.87 -18.15 -7.22
CA GLU A 154 6.87 -17.40 -7.95
C GLU A 154 7.48 -16.79 -9.23
N ASP A 155 6.82 -17.02 -10.36
CA ASP A 155 7.19 -16.36 -11.60
C ASP A 155 6.92 -14.84 -11.49
N VAL A 156 7.80 -14.03 -12.09
CA VAL A 156 7.68 -12.57 -12.06
C VAL A 156 6.32 -12.08 -12.61
N GLU A 157 5.73 -12.81 -13.57
CA GLU A 157 4.41 -12.48 -14.11
C GLU A 157 3.26 -12.63 -13.10
N ASN A 158 3.43 -13.35 -11.98
CA ASN A 158 2.41 -13.43 -10.92
C ASN A 158 2.17 -12.08 -10.24
N ILE A 159 3.14 -11.18 -10.26
CA ILE A 159 2.97 -9.80 -9.78
C ILE A 159 1.86 -9.10 -10.58
N LEU A 160 1.83 -9.34 -11.90
CA LEU A 160 0.81 -8.76 -12.79
C LEU A 160 -0.57 -9.36 -12.53
N LEU A 161 -0.64 -10.66 -12.17
CA LEU A 161 -1.91 -11.27 -11.77
C LEU A 161 -2.48 -10.60 -10.51
N THR A 162 -1.63 -10.34 -9.51
CA THR A 162 -2.04 -9.62 -8.30
C THR A 162 -2.59 -8.23 -8.63
N LEU A 163 -1.99 -7.52 -9.58
CA LEU A 163 -2.48 -6.23 -10.04
C LEU A 163 -3.84 -6.35 -10.77
N ILE A 164 -3.99 -7.35 -11.64
CA ILE A 164 -5.26 -7.63 -12.35
C ILE A 164 -6.37 -7.95 -11.35
N GLN A 165 -6.08 -8.75 -10.32
CA GLN A 165 -7.02 -9.05 -9.24
C GLN A 165 -7.41 -7.80 -8.43
N ALA A 166 -6.43 -6.92 -8.15
CA ALA A 166 -6.69 -5.64 -7.47
C ALA A 166 -7.51 -4.66 -8.32
N ALA A 167 -7.59 -4.89 -9.63
CA ALA A 167 -8.43 -4.15 -10.58
C ALA A 167 -9.78 -4.86 -10.88
N ASP A 168 -10.17 -5.87 -10.10
CA ASP A 168 -11.37 -6.67 -10.32
C ASP A 168 -11.44 -7.29 -11.73
N TYR A 169 -10.28 -7.72 -12.26
CA TYR A 169 -10.07 -8.26 -13.60
C TYR A 169 -10.33 -7.27 -14.76
N ASP A 170 -10.46 -5.98 -14.47
CA ASP A 170 -10.43 -4.94 -15.49
C ASP A 170 -8.97 -4.70 -15.95
N ILE A 171 -8.65 -5.22 -17.13
CA ILE A 171 -7.28 -5.12 -17.71
C ILE A 171 -6.91 -3.66 -17.99
N GLN A 172 -7.81 -2.85 -18.54
CA GLN A 172 -7.52 -1.45 -18.89
C GLN A 172 -7.24 -0.61 -17.64
N ARG A 173 -7.91 -0.92 -16.54
CA ARG A 173 -7.68 -0.30 -15.25
C ARG A 173 -6.38 -0.82 -14.63
N ALA A 174 -6.09 -2.12 -14.73
CA ALA A 174 -4.83 -2.72 -14.25
C ALA A 174 -3.60 -2.12 -14.95
N GLU A 175 -3.67 -1.86 -16.26
CA GLU A 175 -2.60 -1.24 -17.05
C GLU A 175 -2.18 0.16 -16.57
N LYS A 176 -3.03 0.84 -15.82
CA LYS A 176 -2.76 2.15 -15.19
C LYS A 176 -2.45 2.06 -13.69
N GLY A 177 -2.25 0.86 -13.17
CA GLY A 177 -1.99 0.61 -11.77
C GLY A 177 -0.56 0.90 -11.31
N ILE A 178 -0.35 0.75 -10.02
CA ILE A 178 0.96 0.87 -9.36
C ILE A 178 1.36 -0.48 -8.78
N ILE A 179 2.57 -0.92 -9.07
CA ILE A 179 3.19 -2.09 -8.46
C ILE A 179 4.32 -1.63 -7.54
N TYR A 180 4.28 -2.06 -6.28
CA TYR A 180 5.36 -1.89 -5.34
C TYR A 180 6.12 -3.21 -5.15
N ILE A 181 7.42 -3.21 -5.46
CA ILE A 181 8.30 -4.37 -5.25
C ILE A 181 9.19 -4.07 -4.04
N ASP A 182 9.00 -4.80 -2.96
CA ASP A 182 9.81 -4.66 -1.74
C ASP A 182 11.05 -5.57 -1.78
N GLU A 183 12.02 -5.28 -0.92
CA GLU A 183 13.24 -6.05 -0.68
C GLU A 183 14.11 -6.30 -1.93
N ILE A 184 14.14 -5.35 -2.87
CA ILE A 184 14.90 -5.49 -4.13
C ILE A 184 16.41 -5.67 -3.89
N ASP A 185 16.94 -5.17 -2.77
CA ASP A 185 18.32 -5.33 -2.38
C ASP A 185 18.71 -6.78 -2.07
N LYS A 186 17.74 -7.68 -1.88
CA LYS A 186 17.97 -9.09 -1.60
C LYS A 186 18.23 -9.93 -2.85
N ILE A 187 17.85 -9.43 -4.03
CA ILE A 187 18.12 -10.08 -5.32
C ILE A 187 19.37 -9.53 -6.03
N THR A 188 20.25 -8.89 -5.29
CA THR A 188 21.55 -8.43 -5.80
C THR A 188 22.55 -9.58 -5.94
N ARG A 189 23.50 -9.45 -6.86
CA ARG A 189 24.61 -10.41 -7.01
C ARG A 189 25.40 -10.52 -5.71
N LYS A 190 25.64 -11.74 -5.24
CA LYS A 190 26.34 -12.00 -3.97
C LYS A 190 27.87 -12.10 -4.10
N SER A 191 28.42 -12.19 -5.31
CA SER A 191 29.87 -12.32 -5.50
C SER A 191 30.32 -11.79 -6.86
N ASP A 192 31.52 -11.19 -6.92
CA ASP A 192 32.22 -10.77 -8.15
C ASP A 192 32.77 -11.95 -8.97
N ASN A 193 32.75 -13.17 -8.43
CA ASN A 193 33.20 -14.34 -9.18
C ASN A 193 32.09 -14.81 -10.11
N PRO A 194 32.37 -14.93 -11.44
CA PRO A 194 31.46 -15.55 -12.37
C PRO A 194 31.31 -17.03 -11.99
N SER A 195 30.26 -17.32 -11.21
CA SER A 195 29.90 -18.70 -10.92
C SER A 195 29.52 -19.39 -12.22
N ILE A 196 29.97 -20.63 -12.39
CA ILE A 196 29.59 -21.49 -13.53
C ILE A 196 28.10 -21.83 -13.48
N THR A 197 27.46 -21.63 -12.35
CA THR A 197 26.01 -21.82 -12.12
C THR A 197 25.26 -20.49 -12.27
N ARG A 198 24.23 -20.50 -13.12
CA ARG A 198 23.33 -19.36 -13.32
C ARG A 198 22.67 -18.95 -11.98
N ASP A 199 22.76 -17.68 -11.62
CA ASP A 199 22.12 -17.15 -10.41
C ASP A 199 20.64 -16.89 -10.68
N VAL A 200 19.82 -17.90 -10.38
CA VAL A 200 18.36 -17.88 -10.65
C VAL A 200 17.56 -17.09 -9.62
N SER A 201 18.14 -16.73 -8.48
CA SER A 201 17.53 -15.99 -7.38
C SER A 201 17.99 -14.52 -7.29
N GLY A 202 19.07 -14.16 -7.93
CA GLY A 202 19.62 -12.81 -7.95
C GLY A 202 19.52 -12.17 -9.31
N GLU A 203 20.58 -12.27 -10.12
CA GLU A 203 20.62 -11.63 -11.44
C GLU A 203 19.51 -12.11 -12.38
N GLY A 204 19.15 -13.42 -12.35
CA GLY A 204 18.07 -13.95 -13.18
C GLY A 204 16.72 -13.30 -12.90
N VAL A 205 16.41 -13.00 -11.63
CA VAL A 205 15.19 -12.27 -11.26
C VAL A 205 15.25 -10.82 -11.74
N GLN A 206 16.39 -10.13 -11.59
CA GLN A 206 16.55 -8.77 -12.12
C GLN A 206 16.30 -8.74 -13.64
N GLN A 207 16.83 -9.70 -14.40
CA GLN A 207 16.63 -9.82 -15.85
C GLN A 207 15.16 -10.12 -16.20
N ALA A 208 14.47 -10.95 -15.42
CA ALA A 208 13.04 -11.21 -15.61
C ALA A 208 12.18 -9.98 -15.35
N LEU A 209 12.46 -9.23 -14.27
CA LEU A 209 11.81 -7.98 -13.96
C LEU A 209 12.01 -6.90 -15.02
N LEU A 210 13.14 -6.87 -15.71
CA LEU A 210 13.41 -5.90 -16.78
C LEU A 210 12.31 -5.88 -17.83
N LYS A 211 11.82 -7.04 -18.26
CA LYS A 211 10.79 -7.14 -19.29
C LYS A 211 9.53 -6.35 -18.94
N ILE A 212 9.06 -6.51 -17.69
CA ILE A 212 7.84 -5.81 -17.23
C ILE A 212 8.09 -4.34 -16.90
N LEU A 213 9.32 -4.01 -16.46
CA LEU A 213 9.71 -2.63 -16.19
C LEU A 213 9.84 -1.78 -17.46
N GLU A 214 10.31 -2.37 -18.54
CA GLU A 214 10.48 -1.70 -19.85
C GLU A 214 9.14 -1.37 -20.52
N GLY A 215 8.13 -2.18 -20.28
CA GLY A 215 6.84 -2.11 -20.96
C GLY A 215 6.74 -3.18 -22.04
N THR A 216 5.87 -4.14 -21.83
CA THR A 216 5.60 -5.24 -22.77
C THR A 216 4.21 -5.79 -22.52
N THR A 217 3.63 -6.40 -23.56
CA THR A 217 2.41 -7.19 -23.37
C THR A 217 2.79 -8.54 -22.75
N ALA A 218 2.48 -8.72 -21.49
CA ALA A 218 2.72 -9.93 -20.74
C ALA A 218 1.52 -10.89 -20.80
N GLN A 219 1.82 -12.19 -20.82
CA GLN A 219 0.80 -13.26 -20.76
C GLN A 219 0.77 -13.83 -19.35
N VAL A 220 -0.33 -13.66 -18.66
CA VAL A 220 -0.52 -14.01 -17.25
C VAL A 220 -1.50 -15.18 -17.12
N PRO A 221 -1.12 -16.29 -16.44
CA PRO A 221 -2.05 -17.38 -16.16
C PRO A 221 -3.17 -16.91 -15.20
N PRO A 222 -4.46 -17.11 -15.52
CA PRO A 222 -5.56 -16.58 -14.70
C PRO A 222 -5.67 -17.21 -13.30
N GLN A 223 -5.10 -18.39 -13.09
CA GLN A 223 -5.06 -19.07 -11.78
C GLN A 223 -3.69 -18.99 -11.09
N GLY A 224 -2.74 -18.24 -11.64
CA GLY A 224 -1.36 -18.26 -11.18
C GLY A 224 -0.63 -19.59 -11.46
N GLY A 225 0.64 -19.67 -11.07
CA GLY A 225 1.43 -20.87 -11.23
C GLY A 225 2.06 -21.04 -12.61
N ARG A 226 2.45 -22.29 -12.96
CA ARG A 226 3.20 -22.59 -14.18
C ARG A 226 2.33 -22.48 -15.43
N LYS A 227 2.91 -21.93 -16.50
CA LYS A 227 2.27 -21.82 -17.82
C LYS A 227 1.99 -23.22 -18.42
N HIS A 228 0.71 -23.50 -18.73
CA HIS A 228 0.30 -24.71 -19.42
C HIS A 228 -0.09 -24.39 -20.88
N PRO A 229 0.32 -25.21 -21.89
CA PRO A 229 0.11 -24.88 -23.31
C PRO A 229 -1.36 -24.77 -23.75
N GLN A 230 -2.31 -25.29 -22.97
CA GLN A 230 -3.74 -25.33 -23.30
C GLN A 230 -4.60 -24.34 -22.49
N GLN A 231 -3.95 -23.46 -21.72
CA GLN A 231 -4.65 -22.50 -20.87
C GLN A 231 -4.78 -21.15 -21.59
N GLU A 232 -5.94 -20.52 -21.49
CA GLU A 232 -6.11 -19.13 -21.92
C GLU A 232 -5.35 -18.21 -20.97
N TYR A 233 -4.60 -17.26 -21.52
CA TYR A 233 -3.80 -16.28 -20.78
C TYR A 233 -4.48 -14.92 -20.81
N LEU A 234 -4.46 -14.22 -19.69
CA LEU A 234 -4.77 -12.80 -19.65
C LEU A 234 -3.60 -12.03 -20.27
N GLN A 235 -3.90 -11.09 -21.14
CA GLN A 235 -2.89 -10.19 -21.73
C GLN A 235 -2.97 -8.84 -21.04
N ILE A 236 -1.84 -8.32 -20.57
CA ILE A 236 -1.72 -7.01 -19.96
C ILE A 236 -0.50 -6.28 -20.53
N ASP A 237 -0.70 -5.03 -20.93
CA ASP A 237 0.39 -4.14 -21.36
C ASP A 237 0.94 -3.38 -20.15
N THR A 238 2.22 -3.61 -19.83
CA THR A 238 2.89 -2.99 -18.69
C THR A 238 3.48 -1.60 -19.00
N THR A 239 3.30 -1.07 -20.21
CA THR A 239 3.86 0.24 -20.63
C THR A 239 3.40 1.37 -19.72
N ASN A 240 2.16 1.34 -19.25
CA ASN A 240 1.57 2.37 -18.39
C ASN A 240 1.48 1.97 -16.90
N VAL A 241 1.95 0.80 -16.52
CA VAL A 241 2.07 0.41 -15.12
C VAL A 241 3.24 1.14 -14.48
N LEU A 242 3.02 1.81 -13.35
CA LEU A 242 4.10 2.44 -12.57
C LEU A 242 4.72 1.43 -11.61
N PHE A 243 6.04 1.28 -11.67
CA PHE A 243 6.78 0.48 -10.70
C PHE A 243 7.48 1.38 -9.68
N ILE A 244 7.25 1.09 -8.42
CA ILE A 244 7.96 1.67 -7.28
C ILE A 244 8.71 0.50 -6.63
N VAL A 245 10.02 0.59 -6.55
CA VAL A 245 10.88 -0.50 -6.09
C VAL A 245 11.55 -0.08 -4.79
N GLY A 246 11.44 -0.86 -3.73
CA GLY A 246 11.96 -0.53 -2.40
C GLY A 246 13.00 -1.52 -1.90
N GLY A 247 13.98 -1.03 -1.13
CA GLY A 247 14.96 -1.85 -0.45
C GLY A 247 15.63 -1.15 0.72
N ALA A 248 16.21 -1.93 1.64
CA ALA A 248 16.96 -1.39 2.78
C ALA A 248 18.37 -0.94 2.39
N PHE A 249 18.99 -1.63 1.43
CA PHE A 249 20.34 -1.37 0.91
C PHE A 249 21.40 -1.27 2.00
N ASP A 250 21.40 -2.23 2.92
CA ASP A 250 22.39 -2.28 4.00
C ASP A 250 23.80 -2.43 3.44
N GLY A 251 24.71 -1.50 3.83
CA GLY A 251 26.08 -1.44 3.34
C GLY A 251 26.31 -0.54 2.13
N LEU A 252 25.25 -0.02 1.46
CA LEU A 252 25.37 0.94 0.37
C LEU A 252 25.97 2.28 0.85
N ASP A 253 25.71 2.68 2.10
CA ASP A 253 26.30 3.82 2.78
C ASP A 253 27.83 3.77 2.77
N GLN A 254 28.43 2.60 2.97
CA GLN A 254 29.88 2.40 2.94
C GLN A 254 30.44 2.59 1.52
N ILE A 255 29.73 2.11 0.50
CA ILE A 255 30.11 2.27 -0.91
C ILE A 255 30.11 3.76 -1.29
N ILE A 256 29.04 4.50 -0.90
CA ILE A 256 28.91 5.93 -1.15
C ILE A 256 29.99 6.71 -0.40
N SER A 257 30.18 6.44 0.90
CA SER A 257 31.19 7.10 1.73
C SER A 257 32.60 6.91 1.16
N LYS A 258 32.95 5.68 0.72
CA LYS A 258 34.24 5.40 0.08
C LYS A 258 34.43 6.22 -1.20
N ARG A 259 33.41 6.30 -2.07
CA ARG A 259 33.45 7.10 -3.31
C ARG A 259 33.64 8.59 -3.02
N LEU A 260 32.90 9.13 -2.06
CA LEU A 260 33.01 10.52 -1.67
C LEU A 260 34.41 10.83 -1.07
N GLY A 261 34.95 9.89 -0.28
CA GLY A 261 36.29 10.02 0.29
C GLY A 261 37.43 9.92 -0.73
N GLU A 262 37.32 9.10 -1.75
CA GLU A 262 38.28 8.98 -2.84
C GLU A 262 38.33 10.22 -3.74
N ASN A 263 37.24 10.96 -3.90
CA ASN A 263 37.17 12.17 -4.72
C ASN A 263 37.76 13.42 -4.01
N THR A 264 38.10 13.33 -2.74
CA THR A 264 38.67 14.46 -1.95
C THR A 264 40.20 14.61 -2.07
N ILE A 265 40.87 13.82 -2.90
CA ILE A 265 42.35 13.95 -3.15
C ILE A 265 42.67 15.12 -4.08
N GLY A 266 41.76 16.02 -4.37
CA GLY A 266 41.95 17.21 -5.19
C GLY A 266 41.13 18.40 -4.71
N PHE A 267 41.75 19.32 -3.96
CA PHE A 267 41.29 20.67 -3.61
C PHE A 267 39.99 20.80 -2.77
N ASN A 268 40.20 21.10 -1.47
CA ASN A 268 39.32 21.88 -0.56
C ASN A 268 37.93 21.28 -0.17
N THR A 269 37.87 20.02 0.24
CA THR A 269 36.84 19.60 1.20
C THR A 269 37.51 18.80 2.32
N THR A 270 37.27 19.17 3.56
CA THR A 270 37.92 18.55 4.73
C THR A 270 37.34 17.16 4.93
N ILE A 271 38.21 16.14 4.99
CA ILE A 271 37.85 14.69 5.22
C ILE A 271 37.01 14.47 6.49
N ASN A 272 36.93 15.47 7.38
CA ASN A 272 36.18 15.43 8.62
C ASN A 272 34.66 15.51 8.41
N ASP A 273 34.17 16.15 7.34
CA ASP A 273 32.72 16.35 7.11
C ASP A 273 31.99 15.08 6.70
N ILE A 274 32.65 14.11 6.05
CA ILE A 274 32.03 12.89 5.53
C ILE A 274 31.74 11.84 6.62
N LYS A 275 32.55 11.84 7.70
CA LYS A 275 32.39 10.89 8.81
C LYS A 275 31.23 11.22 9.74
N ASP A 276 30.73 12.46 9.67
CA ASP A 276 29.65 12.94 10.52
C ASP A 276 28.26 12.77 9.91
N TYR A 277 28.16 12.37 8.61
CA TYR A 277 26.87 12.10 7.99
C TYR A 277 26.24 10.82 8.56
N LYS A 278 24.95 10.92 8.91
CA LYS A 278 24.15 9.72 9.20
C LYS A 278 24.00 8.87 7.94
N LYS A 279 23.78 7.56 8.12
CA LYS A 279 23.65 6.58 7.03
C LYS A 279 22.64 7.04 5.96
N GLU A 280 21.51 7.57 6.38
CA GLU A 280 20.42 8.01 5.50
C GLU A 280 20.76 9.27 4.70
N GLU A 281 21.59 10.14 5.26
CA GLU A 281 22.06 11.36 4.58
C GLU A 281 22.99 11.01 3.42
N LEU A 282 23.76 9.93 3.54
CA LEU A 282 24.59 9.42 2.46
C LEU A 282 23.78 8.91 1.26
N PHE A 283 22.58 8.38 1.48
CA PHE A 283 21.71 7.92 0.39
C PHE A 283 21.24 9.05 -0.54
N LYS A 284 21.26 10.30 -0.10
CA LYS A 284 21.01 11.47 -0.96
C LYS A 284 22.05 11.66 -2.05
N PHE A 285 23.24 11.11 -1.84
CA PHE A 285 24.36 11.18 -2.78
C PHE A 285 24.49 9.90 -3.63
N VAL A 286 23.49 9.03 -3.64
CA VAL A 286 23.53 7.79 -4.42
C VAL A 286 23.67 8.07 -5.91
N GLU A 287 24.57 7.36 -6.56
CA GLU A 287 24.77 7.40 -8.00
C GLU A 287 24.59 6.00 -8.60
N PRO A 288 24.25 5.88 -9.90
CA PRO A 288 24.11 4.59 -10.56
C PRO A 288 25.28 3.62 -10.35
N LYS A 289 26.51 4.15 -10.33
CA LYS A 289 27.73 3.35 -10.10
C LYS A 289 27.80 2.73 -8.70
N ASP A 290 27.18 3.35 -7.69
CA ASP A 290 27.15 2.80 -6.35
C ASP A 290 26.21 1.60 -6.29
N LEU A 291 25.06 1.68 -6.96
CA LEU A 291 24.07 0.60 -7.07
C LEU A 291 24.63 -0.59 -7.88
N ILE A 292 25.44 -0.31 -8.92
CA ILE A 292 26.15 -1.36 -9.67
C ILE A 292 27.17 -2.08 -8.76
N LYS A 293 27.95 -1.32 -8.00
CA LYS A 293 28.91 -1.89 -7.01
C LYS A 293 28.20 -2.66 -5.91
N TYR A 294 26.96 -2.30 -5.59
CA TYR A 294 26.13 -3.00 -4.60
C TYR A 294 25.61 -4.33 -5.14
N GLY A 295 25.51 -4.51 -6.48
CA GLY A 295 25.12 -5.75 -7.13
C GLY A 295 23.85 -5.69 -7.97
N LEU A 296 23.32 -4.51 -8.25
CA LEU A 296 22.27 -4.35 -9.26
C LEU A 296 22.88 -4.29 -10.66
N ILE A 297 22.20 -4.88 -11.65
CA ILE A 297 22.65 -4.84 -13.04
C ILE A 297 22.41 -3.46 -13.67
N PRO A 298 23.30 -2.97 -14.54
CA PRO A 298 23.21 -1.64 -15.15
C PRO A 298 21.88 -1.38 -15.86
N GLU A 299 21.35 -2.38 -16.57
CA GLU A 299 20.09 -2.32 -17.30
C GLU A 299 18.90 -2.07 -16.36
N PHE A 300 18.90 -2.74 -15.20
CA PHE A 300 17.86 -2.58 -14.18
C PHE A 300 17.87 -1.17 -13.60
N ILE A 301 19.05 -0.63 -13.28
CA ILE A 301 19.20 0.74 -12.78
C ILE A 301 18.75 1.75 -13.84
N GLY A 302 19.05 1.51 -15.11
CA GLY A 302 18.60 2.36 -16.22
C GLY A 302 17.09 2.47 -16.34
N ARG A 303 16.31 1.53 -15.78
CA ARG A 303 14.84 1.55 -15.76
C ARG A 303 14.26 2.14 -14.47
N LEU A 304 15.10 2.57 -13.54
CA LEU A 304 14.76 3.23 -12.28
C LEU A 304 15.40 4.64 -12.22
N PRO A 305 15.00 5.56 -13.09
CA PRO A 305 15.69 6.85 -13.25
C PRO A 305 15.51 7.77 -12.04
N ILE A 306 14.53 7.52 -11.19
CA ILE A 306 14.25 8.33 -10.01
C ILE A 306 14.62 7.53 -8.77
N ALA A 307 15.62 7.99 -8.04
CA ALA A 307 15.98 7.42 -6.74
C ALA A 307 15.70 8.46 -5.64
N THR A 308 15.10 8.02 -4.55
CA THR A 308 14.91 8.85 -3.35
C THR A 308 15.06 8.01 -2.10
N SER A 309 15.48 8.66 -1.00
CA SER A 309 15.69 7.99 0.28
C SER A 309 14.61 8.33 1.29
N VAL A 310 14.31 7.38 2.15
CA VAL A 310 13.50 7.57 3.36
C VAL A 310 14.42 7.46 4.58
N ASN A 311 14.21 8.35 5.53
CA ASN A 311 15.01 8.44 6.73
C ASN A 311 14.56 7.43 7.79
N GLU A 312 15.46 7.06 8.69
CA GLU A 312 15.10 6.36 9.92
C GLU A 312 14.16 7.22 10.77
N LEU A 313 13.25 6.57 11.47
CA LEU A 313 12.30 7.25 12.33
C LEU A 313 12.92 7.46 13.72
N ASP A 314 13.05 8.70 14.13
CA ASP A 314 13.46 9.06 15.48
C ASP A 314 12.31 8.92 16.49
N LYS A 315 12.59 9.15 17.77
CA LYS A 315 11.62 9.05 18.85
C LYS A 315 10.39 9.95 18.60
N ASP A 316 10.66 11.20 18.23
CA ASP A 316 9.60 12.19 18.02
C ASP A 316 8.69 11.80 16.86
N ALA A 317 9.27 11.30 15.75
CA ALA A 317 8.51 10.77 14.61
C ALA A 317 7.65 9.56 15.02
N LEU A 318 8.15 8.66 15.86
CA LEU A 318 7.38 7.50 16.34
C LEU A 318 6.20 7.92 17.22
N ILE A 319 6.37 8.92 18.10
CA ILE A 319 5.27 9.50 18.91
C ILE A 319 4.24 10.16 18.00
N GLU A 320 4.69 10.91 17.00
CA GLU A 320 3.79 11.51 16.02
C GLU A 320 3.01 10.46 15.22
N ILE A 321 3.65 9.36 14.80
CA ILE A 321 3.01 8.24 14.09
C ILE A 321 1.93 7.59 14.93
N LEU A 322 2.10 7.52 16.25
CA LEU A 322 1.06 6.99 17.13
C LEU A 322 -0.21 7.87 17.16
N THR A 323 -0.10 9.19 16.96
CA THR A 323 -1.19 10.13 17.30
C THR A 323 -1.68 10.98 16.13
N LYS A 324 -0.79 11.51 15.27
CA LYS A 324 -1.15 12.53 14.27
C LYS A 324 -1.87 12.00 13.03
N PRO A 325 -1.42 10.91 12.36
CA PRO A 325 -2.02 10.45 11.11
C PRO A 325 -3.54 10.29 11.22
N LYS A 326 -4.26 10.46 10.10
CA LYS A 326 -5.71 10.21 10.05
C LYS A 326 -6.08 8.81 10.56
N ASN A 327 -5.27 7.82 10.19
CA ASN A 327 -5.43 6.42 10.59
C ASN A 327 -4.40 6.00 11.66
N ALA A 328 -3.98 6.91 12.55
CA ALA A 328 -3.04 6.62 13.63
C ALA A 328 -3.47 5.38 14.43
N ILE A 329 -2.50 4.57 14.84
CA ILE A 329 -2.78 3.28 15.49
C ILE A 329 -3.59 3.48 16.78
N THR A 330 -3.26 4.49 17.59
CA THR A 330 -4.01 4.82 18.81
C THR A 330 -5.48 5.16 18.51
N LYS A 331 -5.73 5.94 17.43
CA LYS A 331 -7.10 6.28 17.01
C LYS A 331 -7.91 5.04 16.60
N GLN A 332 -7.25 4.06 15.97
CA GLN A 332 -7.91 2.79 15.61
C GLN A 332 -8.36 2.03 16.85
N PHE A 333 -7.47 1.88 17.85
CA PHE A 333 -7.82 1.21 19.10
C PHE A 333 -8.87 2.01 19.91
N VAL A 334 -8.73 3.33 20.02
CA VAL A 334 -9.76 4.18 20.65
C VAL A 334 -11.12 3.95 19.99
N LYS A 335 -11.17 3.90 18.65
CA LYS A 335 -12.43 3.64 17.94
C LYS A 335 -12.98 2.24 18.22
N MET A 336 -12.13 1.21 18.32
CA MET A 336 -12.56 -0.15 18.66
C MET A 336 -13.21 -0.20 20.06
N PHE A 337 -12.56 0.40 21.08
CA PHE A 337 -13.12 0.46 22.43
C PHE A 337 -14.39 1.33 22.52
N GLN A 338 -14.50 2.38 21.70
CA GLN A 338 -15.72 3.18 21.60
C GLN A 338 -16.92 2.39 21.08
N LEU A 339 -16.72 1.36 20.24
CA LEU A 339 -17.79 0.47 19.80
C LEU A 339 -18.37 -0.35 20.96
N ASP A 340 -17.58 -0.59 22.03
CA ASP A 340 -17.98 -1.24 23.26
C ASP A 340 -18.38 -0.23 24.36
N GLU A 341 -18.60 1.05 24.00
CA GLU A 341 -18.95 2.17 24.90
C GLU A 341 -17.87 2.46 25.96
N ILE A 342 -16.60 2.15 25.68
CA ILE A 342 -15.46 2.37 26.57
C ILE A 342 -14.57 3.48 26.02
N ASP A 343 -14.19 4.43 26.87
CA ASP A 343 -13.25 5.50 26.53
C ASP A 343 -11.80 5.04 26.80
N LEU A 344 -11.02 4.82 25.74
CA LEU A 344 -9.61 4.46 25.85
C LEU A 344 -8.73 5.70 25.75
N VAL A 345 -7.88 5.92 26.76
CA VAL A 345 -7.01 7.10 26.84
C VAL A 345 -5.55 6.66 27.03
N PHE A 346 -4.67 7.23 26.23
CA PHE A 346 -3.23 7.08 26.37
C PHE A 346 -2.62 8.34 26.97
N THR A 347 -1.78 8.21 27.98
CA THR A 347 -1.03 9.34 28.53
C THR A 347 0.18 9.65 27.66
N ASP A 348 0.68 10.89 27.68
CA ASP A 348 1.86 11.29 26.91
C ASP A 348 3.09 10.44 27.30
N ASP A 349 3.27 10.16 28.59
CA ASP A 349 4.33 9.29 29.11
C ASP A 349 4.24 7.86 28.56
N SER A 350 3.04 7.33 28.32
CA SER A 350 2.83 6.00 27.73
C SER A 350 3.25 5.98 26.26
N LEU A 351 2.94 7.04 25.51
CA LEU A 351 3.33 7.18 24.11
C LEU A 351 4.84 7.26 23.95
N GLU A 352 5.51 8.02 24.85
CA GLU A 352 6.97 8.07 24.89
C GLU A 352 7.59 6.69 25.20
N ALA A 353 7.07 5.98 26.19
CA ALA A 353 7.54 4.66 26.55
C ALA A 353 7.38 3.64 25.41
N MET A 354 6.27 3.71 24.65
CA MET A 354 6.05 2.88 23.46
C MET A 354 7.08 3.18 22.37
N ALA A 355 7.38 4.46 22.12
CA ALA A 355 8.39 4.88 21.14
C ALA A 355 9.79 4.39 21.55
N ASP A 356 10.19 4.54 22.81
CA ASP A 356 11.46 4.05 23.33
C ASP A 356 11.58 2.53 23.21
N LEU A 357 10.50 1.80 23.49
CA LEU A 357 10.46 0.34 23.35
C LEU A 357 10.61 -0.11 21.88
N ALA A 358 9.97 0.61 20.95
CA ALA A 358 10.09 0.34 19.52
C ALA A 358 11.52 0.59 19.00
N LEU A 359 12.19 1.66 19.46
CA LEU A 359 13.59 1.95 19.16
C LEU A 359 14.52 0.89 19.72
N THR A 360 14.34 0.52 20.98
CA THR A 360 15.15 -0.54 21.64
C THR A 360 15.05 -1.88 20.90
N ARG A 361 13.87 -2.22 20.39
CA ARG A 361 13.64 -3.44 19.60
C ARG A 361 14.11 -3.32 18.15
N LYS A 362 14.51 -2.14 17.68
CA LYS A 362 14.89 -1.86 16.29
C LYS A 362 13.83 -2.26 15.27
N THR A 363 12.56 -2.16 15.63
CA THR A 363 11.43 -2.58 14.80
C THR A 363 10.79 -1.44 14.00
N GLY A 364 11.21 -0.20 14.28
CA GLY A 364 10.62 1.00 13.67
C GLY A 364 9.10 1.09 13.90
N ALA A 365 8.39 1.72 13.00
CA ALA A 365 6.94 1.89 13.12
C ALA A 365 6.15 0.57 13.11
N ARG A 366 6.67 -0.51 12.51
CA ARG A 366 6.02 -1.85 12.53
C ARG A 366 5.87 -2.39 13.94
N GLY A 367 6.83 -2.10 14.83
CA GLY A 367 6.80 -2.56 16.21
C GLY A 367 5.74 -1.89 17.07
N LEU A 368 5.30 -0.68 16.74
CA LEU A 368 4.33 0.06 17.53
C LEU A 368 2.98 -0.67 17.66
N ARG A 369 2.52 -1.29 16.56
CA ARG A 369 1.27 -2.04 16.57
C ARG A 369 1.34 -3.25 17.49
N SER A 370 2.40 -4.05 17.41
CA SER A 370 2.56 -5.24 18.26
C SER A 370 2.75 -4.89 19.73
N ILE A 371 3.35 -3.74 20.04
CA ILE A 371 3.46 -3.22 21.40
C ILE A 371 2.07 -2.89 21.94
N LEU A 372 1.27 -2.14 21.18
CA LEU A 372 -0.11 -1.78 21.56
C LEU A 372 -1.00 -3.01 21.71
N GLU A 373 -0.95 -3.96 20.77
CA GLU A 373 -1.72 -5.19 20.84
C GLU A 373 -1.38 -6.00 22.09
N LYS A 374 -0.09 -6.08 22.46
CA LYS A 374 0.32 -6.76 23.68
C LYS A 374 -0.24 -6.08 24.95
N ILE A 375 -0.16 -4.76 25.02
CA ILE A 375 -0.64 -4.00 26.20
C ILE A 375 -2.16 -4.09 26.35
N LEU A 376 -2.89 -4.09 25.22
CA LEU A 376 -4.35 -4.04 25.20
C LEU A 376 -5.01 -5.43 25.13
N LEU A 377 -4.24 -6.51 24.99
CA LEU A 377 -4.77 -7.86 24.77
C LEU A 377 -5.80 -8.27 25.83
N GLU A 378 -5.43 -8.15 27.11
CA GLU A 378 -6.31 -8.54 28.21
C GLU A 378 -7.56 -7.66 28.31
N GLN A 379 -7.39 -6.35 28.04
CA GLN A 379 -8.52 -5.40 28.03
C GLN A 379 -9.47 -5.71 26.89
N MET A 380 -8.97 -6.03 25.70
CA MET A 380 -9.81 -6.42 24.55
C MET A 380 -10.52 -7.75 24.78
N TYR A 381 -9.93 -8.64 25.59
CA TYR A 381 -10.56 -9.92 25.94
C TYR A 381 -11.66 -9.77 27.00
N GLU A 382 -11.42 -9.00 28.06
CA GLU A 382 -12.35 -8.86 29.17
C GLU A 382 -13.45 -7.82 28.98
N SER A 383 -13.12 -6.66 28.38
CA SER A 383 -13.98 -5.49 28.37
C SER A 383 -15.32 -5.70 27.64
N PRO A 384 -15.45 -6.46 26.54
CA PRO A 384 -16.74 -6.67 25.90
C PRO A 384 -17.77 -7.40 26.78
N SER A 385 -17.28 -8.17 27.75
CA SER A 385 -18.11 -8.91 28.72
C SER A 385 -18.51 -8.06 29.94
N ARG A 386 -17.89 -6.89 30.13
CA ARG A 386 -18.03 -6.02 31.31
C ARG A 386 -18.68 -4.70 30.95
N LYS A 387 -19.97 -4.56 31.27
CA LYS A 387 -20.74 -3.33 31.04
C LYS A 387 -20.54 -2.24 32.11
N ASP A 388 -19.77 -2.52 33.15
CA ASP A 388 -19.45 -1.62 34.25
C ASP A 388 -18.24 -0.72 33.95
N ILE A 389 -17.43 -1.01 32.96
CA ILE A 389 -16.25 -0.22 32.57
C ILE A 389 -16.71 0.96 31.72
N THR A 390 -16.27 2.18 32.08
CA THR A 390 -16.50 3.39 31.27
C THR A 390 -15.26 3.92 30.61
N LYS A 391 -14.08 3.72 31.26
CA LYS A 391 -12.84 4.29 30.77
C LYS A 391 -11.65 3.39 31.14
N ILE A 392 -10.69 3.28 30.22
CA ILE A 392 -9.42 2.60 30.42
C ILE A 392 -8.30 3.62 30.16
N ILE A 393 -7.34 3.70 31.08
CA ILE A 393 -6.21 4.63 30.99
C ILE A 393 -4.94 3.83 30.92
N ILE A 394 -4.17 4.06 29.85
CA ILE A 394 -2.86 3.47 29.63
C ILE A 394 -1.80 4.49 30.04
N ASP A 395 -0.99 4.15 31.02
CA ASP A 395 0.13 4.94 31.50
C ASP A 395 1.48 4.24 31.23
N LYS A 396 2.59 4.87 31.61
CA LYS A 396 3.94 4.38 31.36
C LYS A 396 4.20 3.01 32.03
N GLU A 397 3.64 2.78 33.22
CA GLU A 397 3.85 1.53 33.98
C GLU A 397 3.21 0.34 33.25
N ASN A 398 2.08 0.54 32.57
CA ASN A 398 1.44 -0.49 31.76
C ASN A 398 2.31 -0.91 30.56
N VAL A 399 3.13 0.00 30.03
CA VAL A 399 4.00 -0.25 28.88
C VAL A 399 5.28 -0.98 29.29
N LEU A 400 5.89 -0.58 30.41
CA LEU A 400 7.22 -1.05 30.81
C LEU A 400 7.17 -2.27 31.76
N ASP A 401 6.22 -2.27 32.69
CA ASP A 401 6.20 -3.22 33.82
C ASP A 401 5.08 -4.27 33.70
N ASP A 402 4.38 -4.34 32.57
CA ASP A 402 3.24 -5.24 32.32
C ASP A 402 2.13 -5.13 33.43
N ILE A 403 2.00 -3.96 34.06
CA ILE A 403 0.97 -3.73 35.07
C ILE A 403 -0.39 -3.51 34.37
N ALA A 404 -1.47 -4.03 34.95
CA ALA A 404 -2.81 -3.89 34.39
C ALA A 404 -3.24 -2.41 34.32
N PRO A 405 -3.85 -1.96 33.21
CA PRO A 405 -4.33 -0.58 33.06
C PRO A 405 -5.39 -0.19 34.10
N LYS A 406 -5.45 1.10 34.42
CA LYS A 406 -6.46 1.66 35.33
C LYS A 406 -7.82 1.67 34.62
N MET A 407 -8.80 0.97 35.22
CA MET A 407 -10.18 0.94 34.77
C MET A 407 -11.04 1.85 35.66
N VAL A 408 -11.82 2.70 35.01
CA VAL A 408 -12.83 3.52 35.67
C VAL A 408 -14.18 2.84 35.47
N LEU A 409 -14.88 2.57 36.59
CA LEU A 409 -16.17 1.89 36.57
C LEU A 409 -17.31 2.92 36.58
N LYS A 410 -18.49 2.53 36.09
CA LYS A 410 -19.75 3.31 36.25
C LYS A 410 -20.03 3.48 37.75
N GLU A 411 -20.32 4.70 38.19
CA GLU A 411 -20.80 4.91 39.55
C GLU A 411 -22.13 4.13 39.73
N SER A 412 -22.16 3.22 40.68
CA SER A 412 -23.40 2.55 41.08
C SER A 412 -24.38 3.58 41.64
N LYS A 413 -25.57 3.70 41.04
CA LYS A 413 -26.65 4.63 41.52
C LYS A 413 -27.29 4.21 42.83
N ASP A 414 -26.70 3.33 43.63
CA ASP A 414 -27.30 2.69 44.80
C ASP A 414 -26.85 3.26 46.17
N ASP A 415 -26.41 4.53 46.25
CA ASP A 415 -26.12 5.14 47.55
C ASP A 415 -26.86 6.50 47.75
N LYS A 416 -28.14 6.56 47.42
CA LYS A 416 -29.03 7.64 47.88
C LYS A 416 -30.39 7.11 48.30
N THR A 417 -30.43 6.20 49.28
CA THR A 417 -31.63 5.97 50.13
C THR A 417 -31.18 5.39 51.45
N ALA A 418 -30.83 6.25 52.39
CA ALA A 418 -30.90 6.02 53.81
C ALA A 418 -31.21 7.36 54.50
#